data_c529113d399a1f9d330836bf0caa49a3
#
_entry.id   c529113d399a1f9d330836bf0caa49a3
#
_cell.length_a   1.000
_cell.length_b   1.000
_cell.length_c   1.000
_cell.angle_alpha   90.00
_cell.angle_beta   90.00
_cell.angle_gamma   90.00
#
_symmetry.space_group_name_H-M   'P 1'
#
loop_
_entity.id
_entity.type
_entity.pdbx_description
1 polymer ?
#
loop_
_entity_poly.entity_id
_entity_poly.type
_entity_poly.pdbx_seq_one_letter_code
_entity_poly.pdbx_strand_id
1 'polypeptide(L)'
;MEKALTQRDYESLADLRHHIRRFLHFSEVAVRGLGLEPHQHQLMLALKGLPGGTRPVIRELAEQLQIRHHSAVELVNRLSTGGYVQRQKGENDRREVLLTLTPKGERVLRELSLHHRAELRKAGPALFGALQRVMRSIKSRVGREADLPDRNGEYVRHVGPERRQTPSRAN
;
A
#
# COMPACT_ATOMS: atom_id res chain seq x y z
N MET A 1 26.93 14.28 6.33
CA MET A 1 26.30 15.40 5.58
C MET A 1 25.38 14.78 4.53
N GLU A 2 24.10 15.05 4.63
CA GLU A 2 23.11 14.59 3.63
C GLU A 2 23.43 15.29 2.29
N LYS A 3 23.66 14.49 1.27
CA LYS A 3 24.04 15.00 -0.05
C LYS A 3 22.83 15.69 -0.70
N ALA A 4 22.99 16.93 -1.15
CA ALA A 4 21.94 17.71 -1.78
C ALA A 4 21.26 16.94 -2.93
N LEU A 5 19.92 17.04 -3.02
CA LEU A 5 19.13 16.46 -4.11
C LEU A 5 19.50 17.14 -5.43
N THR A 6 19.61 16.36 -6.49
CA THR A 6 19.84 16.86 -7.85
C THR A 6 18.52 17.15 -8.57
N GLN A 7 18.55 17.93 -9.64
CA GLN A 7 17.40 18.15 -10.51
C GLN A 7 16.79 16.81 -10.99
N ARG A 8 17.60 15.82 -11.32
CA ARG A 8 17.17 14.49 -11.76
C ARG A 8 16.40 13.72 -10.68
N ASP A 9 16.71 13.93 -9.40
CA ASP A 9 15.97 13.32 -8.30
C ASP A 9 14.55 13.91 -8.20
N TYR A 10 14.44 15.24 -8.34
CA TYR A 10 13.13 15.91 -8.36
C TYR A 10 12.30 15.46 -9.56
N GLU A 11 12.89 15.36 -10.75
CA GLU A 11 12.22 14.85 -11.95
C GLU A 11 11.70 13.43 -11.75
N SER A 12 12.52 12.54 -11.19
CA SER A 12 12.13 11.15 -10.92
C SER A 12 10.97 11.04 -9.91
N LEU A 13 11.01 11.84 -8.84
CA LEU A 13 9.94 11.91 -7.84
C LEU A 13 8.65 12.51 -8.42
N ALA A 14 8.76 13.57 -9.22
CA ALA A 14 7.61 14.19 -9.89
C ALA A 14 6.93 13.22 -10.86
N ASP A 15 7.70 12.48 -11.63
CA ASP A 15 7.23 11.47 -12.58
C ASP A 15 6.50 10.31 -11.85
N LEU A 16 7.09 9.78 -10.78
CA LEU A 16 6.41 8.77 -9.96
C LEU A 16 5.07 9.28 -9.42
N ARG A 17 5.05 10.49 -8.84
CA ARG A 17 3.81 11.08 -8.33
C ARG A 17 2.77 11.34 -9.42
N HIS A 18 3.21 11.69 -10.64
CA HIS A 18 2.32 11.83 -11.77
C HIS A 18 1.60 10.51 -12.11
N HIS A 19 2.33 9.40 -12.19
CA HIS A 19 1.74 8.09 -12.47
C HIS A 19 0.81 7.61 -11.35
N ILE A 20 1.15 7.83 -10.07
CA ILE A 20 0.26 7.54 -8.94
C ILE A 20 -1.05 8.34 -9.06
N ARG A 21 -0.96 9.66 -9.31
CA ARG A 21 -2.16 10.51 -9.46
C ARG A 21 -3.04 10.08 -10.63
N ARG A 22 -2.47 9.69 -11.74
CA ARG A 22 -3.23 9.19 -12.90
C ARG A 22 -4.05 7.96 -12.53
N PHE A 23 -3.44 7.00 -11.86
CA PHE A 23 -4.13 5.80 -11.40
C PHE A 23 -5.25 6.12 -10.40
N LEU A 24 -4.97 6.98 -9.41
CA LEU A 24 -5.97 7.39 -8.42
C LEU A 24 -7.13 8.14 -9.07
N HIS A 25 -6.86 9.03 -10.00
CA HIS A 25 -7.90 9.75 -10.75
C HIS A 25 -8.79 8.78 -11.56
N PHE A 26 -8.20 7.83 -12.27
CA PHE A 26 -8.95 6.76 -12.95
C PHE A 26 -9.85 6.02 -11.96
N SER A 27 -9.31 5.62 -10.80
CA SER A 27 -10.04 4.94 -9.75
C SER A 27 -11.24 5.76 -9.27
N GLU A 28 -11.05 7.05 -9.00
CA GLU A 28 -12.11 7.95 -8.55
C GLU A 28 -13.24 8.10 -9.58
N VAL A 29 -12.90 8.25 -10.85
CA VAL A 29 -13.87 8.34 -11.94
C VAL A 29 -14.70 7.06 -12.04
N ALA A 30 -14.05 5.90 -12.00
CA ALA A 30 -14.73 4.60 -12.06
C ALA A 30 -15.68 4.42 -10.87
N VAL A 31 -15.25 4.77 -9.66
CA VAL A 31 -16.05 4.65 -8.42
C VAL A 31 -17.30 5.56 -8.48
N ARG A 32 -17.12 6.84 -8.89
CA ARG A 32 -18.26 7.78 -9.02
C ARG A 32 -19.24 7.35 -10.09
N GLY A 33 -18.76 6.71 -11.16
CA GLY A 33 -19.61 6.14 -12.21
C GLY A 33 -20.59 5.06 -11.70
N LEU A 34 -20.30 4.41 -10.57
CA LEU A 34 -21.18 3.46 -9.88
C LEU A 34 -21.91 4.07 -8.68
N GLY A 35 -21.91 5.39 -8.53
CA GLY A 35 -22.64 6.10 -7.47
C GLY A 35 -22.00 5.98 -6.08
N LEU A 36 -20.71 5.66 -6.02
CA LEU A 36 -19.96 5.58 -4.77
C LEU A 36 -18.94 6.73 -4.65
N GLU A 37 -18.60 7.08 -3.41
CA GLU A 37 -17.48 7.96 -3.13
C GLU A 37 -16.17 7.18 -3.04
N PRO A 38 -15.02 7.78 -3.43
CA PRO A 38 -13.72 7.10 -3.42
C PRO A 38 -13.36 6.43 -2.09
N HIS A 39 -13.59 7.12 -0.96
CA HIS A 39 -13.31 6.55 0.37
C HIS A 39 -14.22 5.37 0.73
N GLN A 40 -15.45 5.33 0.23
CA GLN A 40 -16.35 4.19 0.41
C GLN A 40 -15.80 2.94 -0.29
N HIS A 41 -15.33 3.10 -1.54
CA HIS A 41 -14.67 2.01 -2.25
C HIS A 41 -13.40 1.53 -1.52
N GLN A 42 -12.55 2.47 -1.06
CA GLN A 42 -11.34 2.12 -0.32
C GLN A 42 -11.65 1.33 0.95
N LEU A 43 -12.69 1.69 1.70
CA LEU A 43 -13.11 0.95 2.89
C LEU A 43 -13.61 -0.45 2.54
N MET A 44 -14.41 -0.60 1.49
CA MET A 44 -14.86 -1.92 1.02
C MET A 44 -13.70 -2.80 0.57
N LEU A 45 -12.72 -2.22 -0.12
CA LEU A 45 -11.51 -2.92 -0.56
C LEU A 45 -10.64 -3.35 0.62
N ALA A 46 -10.42 -2.45 1.59
CA ALA A 46 -9.69 -2.75 2.82
C ALA A 46 -10.38 -3.88 3.61
N LEU A 47 -11.71 -3.80 3.79
CA LEU A 47 -12.50 -4.83 4.47
C LEU A 47 -12.36 -6.21 3.81
N LYS A 48 -12.45 -6.27 2.48
CA LYS A 48 -12.31 -7.54 1.74
C LYS A 48 -10.87 -8.07 1.72
N GLY A 49 -9.91 -7.17 1.77
CA GLY A 49 -8.47 -7.47 1.70
C GLY A 49 -7.78 -7.66 3.05
N LEU A 50 -8.52 -7.70 4.16
CA LEU A 50 -7.93 -7.96 5.48
C LEU A 50 -7.18 -9.28 5.49
N PRO A 51 -5.94 -9.33 6.05
CA PRO A 51 -5.21 -10.58 6.21
C PRO A 51 -6.00 -11.60 7.04
N GLY A 52 -5.80 -12.89 6.75
CA GLY A 52 -6.44 -13.96 7.52
C GLY A 52 -6.11 -13.83 9.02
N GLY A 53 -7.13 -13.99 9.86
CA GLY A 53 -7.03 -13.81 11.31
C GLY A 53 -7.20 -12.36 11.82
N THR A 54 -7.18 -11.37 10.95
CA THR A 54 -7.48 -9.98 11.33
C THR A 54 -8.98 -9.79 11.50
N ARG A 55 -9.39 -9.18 12.62
CA ARG A 55 -10.81 -8.94 12.90
C ARG A 55 -11.33 -7.75 12.09
N PRO A 56 -12.44 -7.88 11.37
CA PRO A 56 -12.99 -6.82 10.52
C PRO A 56 -13.77 -5.78 11.34
N VAL A 57 -13.07 -5.02 12.19
CA VAL A 57 -13.62 -3.97 13.04
C VAL A 57 -13.27 -2.57 12.49
N ILE A 58 -14.07 -1.57 12.90
CA ILE A 58 -13.89 -0.18 12.40
C ILE A 58 -12.49 0.37 12.71
N ARG A 59 -11.93 0.05 13.88
CA ARG A 59 -10.58 0.51 14.27
C ARG A 59 -9.53 0.05 13.27
N GLU A 60 -9.54 -1.23 12.93
CA GLU A 60 -8.59 -1.83 11.98
C GLU A 60 -8.68 -1.17 10.61
N LEU A 61 -9.89 -0.92 10.12
CA LEU A 61 -10.10 -0.24 8.84
C LEU A 61 -9.66 1.23 8.87
N ALA A 62 -9.86 1.92 9.99
CA ALA A 62 -9.39 3.29 10.16
C ALA A 62 -7.85 3.37 10.09
N GLU A 63 -7.15 2.44 10.73
CA GLU A 63 -5.69 2.32 10.69
C GLU A 63 -5.19 2.04 9.26
N GLN A 64 -5.78 1.06 8.56
CA GLN A 64 -5.40 0.76 7.18
C GLN A 64 -5.65 1.92 6.21
N LEU A 65 -6.72 2.67 6.40
CA LEU A 65 -7.05 3.83 5.58
C LEU A 65 -6.33 5.11 6.02
N GLN A 66 -5.60 5.07 7.13
CA GLN A 66 -4.91 6.24 7.72
C GLN A 66 -5.87 7.42 7.97
N ILE A 67 -7.09 7.11 8.44
CA ILE A 67 -8.11 8.10 8.77
C ILE A 67 -8.49 8.03 10.25
N ARG A 68 -9.13 9.10 10.75
CA ARG A 68 -9.62 9.12 12.12
C ARG A 68 -10.75 8.13 12.31
N HIS A 69 -10.86 7.55 13.52
CA HIS A 69 -11.88 6.56 13.84
C HIS A 69 -13.31 7.05 13.54
N HIS A 70 -13.65 8.29 13.90
CA HIS A 70 -14.98 8.84 13.62
C HIS A 70 -15.27 8.95 12.12
N SER A 71 -14.27 9.27 11.29
CA SER A 71 -14.45 9.29 9.84
C SER A 71 -14.71 7.89 9.29
N ALA A 72 -14.05 6.86 9.82
CA ALA A 72 -14.35 5.46 9.47
C ALA A 72 -15.76 5.06 9.90
N VAL A 73 -16.22 5.47 11.09
CA VAL A 73 -17.61 5.25 11.54
C VAL A 73 -18.61 5.84 10.56
N GLU A 74 -18.41 7.09 10.11
CA GLU A 74 -19.30 7.73 9.14
C GLU A 74 -19.31 7.01 7.78
N LEU A 75 -18.15 6.58 7.29
CA LEU A 75 -18.07 5.80 6.04
C LEU A 75 -18.82 4.49 6.15
N VAL A 76 -18.66 3.77 7.28
CA VAL A 76 -19.40 2.53 7.55
C VAL A 76 -20.90 2.79 7.63
N ASN A 77 -21.34 3.90 8.25
CA ASN A 77 -22.77 4.28 8.30
C ASN A 77 -23.33 4.46 6.89
N ARG A 78 -22.66 5.24 6.05
CA ARG A 78 -23.08 5.49 4.66
C ARG A 78 -23.11 4.19 3.85
N LEU A 79 -22.11 3.33 3.98
CA LEU A 79 -22.07 2.03 3.31
C LEU A 79 -23.16 1.08 3.79
N SER A 80 -23.48 1.09 5.10
CA SER A 80 -24.56 0.28 5.66
C SER A 80 -25.92 0.78 5.19
N THR A 81 -26.15 2.11 5.18
CA THR A 81 -27.38 2.71 4.65
C THR A 81 -27.54 2.41 3.15
N GLY A 82 -26.43 2.42 2.39
CA GLY A 82 -26.43 2.03 0.98
C GLY A 82 -26.56 0.53 0.73
N GLY A 83 -26.54 -0.30 1.77
CA GLY A 83 -26.67 -1.75 1.69
C GLY A 83 -25.43 -2.44 1.12
N TYR A 84 -24.24 -1.85 1.23
CA TYR A 84 -22.97 -2.43 0.77
C TYR A 84 -22.23 -3.20 1.86
N VAL A 85 -22.40 -2.77 3.11
CA VAL A 85 -21.77 -3.36 4.30
C VAL A 85 -22.85 -3.65 5.33
N GLN A 86 -22.70 -4.74 6.06
CA GLN A 86 -23.54 -5.08 7.21
C GLN A 86 -22.69 -5.21 8.47
N ARG A 87 -23.32 -4.95 9.61
CA ARG A 87 -22.75 -5.06 10.95
C ARG A 87 -23.25 -6.32 11.61
N GLN A 88 -22.37 -7.08 12.21
CA GLN A 88 -22.68 -8.27 12.98
C GLN A 88 -22.09 -8.14 14.38
N LYS A 89 -22.79 -8.63 15.40
CA LYS A 89 -22.24 -8.70 16.75
C LYS A 89 -21.19 -9.80 16.80
N GLY A 90 -20.08 -9.54 17.49
CA GLY A 90 -19.07 -10.56 17.72
C GLY A 90 -19.64 -11.75 18.52
N GLU A 91 -19.26 -12.97 18.16
CA GLU A 91 -19.73 -14.18 18.84
C GLU A 91 -19.16 -14.27 20.27
N ASN A 92 -17.90 -13.90 20.45
CA ASN A 92 -17.19 -14.00 21.74
C ASN A 92 -17.32 -12.73 22.61
N ASP A 93 -17.54 -11.57 21.99
CA ASP A 93 -17.78 -10.29 22.66
C ASP A 93 -18.91 -9.54 21.96
N ARG A 94 -20.08 -9.47 22.61
CA ARG A 94 -21.25 -8.76 22.10
C ARG A 94 -21.07 -7.24 21.99
N ARG A 95 -20.01 -6.68 22.59
CA ARG A 95 -19.69 -5.26 22.46
C ARG A 95 -18.94 -4.95 21.17
N GLU A 96 -18.36 -5.98 20.55
CA GLU A 96 -17.65 -5.84 19.31
C GLU A 96 -18.60 -5.89 18.12
N VAL A 97 -18.38 -4.99 17.17
CA VAL A 97 -19.12 -4.92 15.91
C VAL A 97 -18.20 -5.32 14.78
N LEU A 98 -18.46 -6.49 14.21
CA LEU A 98 -17.78 -7.00 13.03
C LEU A 98 -18.47 -6.49 11.76
N LEU A 99 -17.68 -6.24 10.72
CA LEU A 99 -18.15 -5.74 9.44
C LEU A 99 -17.99 -6.82 8.36
N THR A 100 -18.99 -6.95 7.51
CA THR A 100 -18.93 -7.83 6.34
C THR A 100 -19.53 -7.14 5.13
N LEU A 101 -19.05 -7.49 3.93
CA LEU A 101 -19.69 -7.03 2.70
C LEU A 101 -21.01 -7.78 2.50
N THR A 102 -22.04 -7.07 2.03
CA THR A 102 -23.25 -7.70 1.54
C THR A 102 -23.04 -8.27 0.13
N PRO A 103 -23.95 -9.12 -0.39
CA PRO A 103 -23.90 -9.55 -1.81
C PRO A 103 -23.89 -8.39 -2.79
N LYS A 104 -24.55 -7.25 -2.48
CA LYS A 104 -24.48 -6.01 -3.27
C LYS A 104 -23.08 -5.41 -3.22
N GLY A 105 -22.51 -5.28 -2.02
CA GLY A 105 -21.15 -4.77 -1.82
C GLY A 105 -20.11 -5.62 -2.55
N GLU A 106 -20.22 -6.93 -2.48
CA GLU A 106 -19.32 -7.86 -3.16
C GLU A 106 -19.37 -7.71 -4.70
N ARG A 107 -20.57 -7.59 -5.28
CA ARG A 107 -20.72 -7.40 -6.74
C ARG A 107 -20.05 -6.11 -7.21
N VAL A 108 -20.34 -4.99 -6.54
CA VAL A 108 -19.79 -3.68 -6.92
C VAL A 108 -18.28 -3.62 -6.71
N LEU A 109 -17.78 -4.16 -5.59
CA LEU A 109 -16.33 -4.22 -5.34
C LEU A 109 -15.62 -5.08 -6.40
N ARG A 110 -16.20 -6.20 -6.79
CA ARG A 110 -15.66 -7.06 -7.85
C ARG A 110 -15.56 -6.33 -9.18
N GLU A 111 -16.62 -5.62 -9.58
CA GLU A 111 -16.66 -4.84 -10.81
C GLU A 111 -15.54 -3.78 -10.83
N LEU A 112 -15.45 -2.96 -9.77
CA LEU A 112 -14.38 -1.96 -9.62
C LEU A 112 -12.99 -2.59 -9.64
N SER A 113 -12.80 -3.71 -8.94
CA SER A 113 -11.52 -4.42 -8.92
C SER A 113 -11.10 -4.92 -10.31
N LEU A 114 -12.04 -5.36 -11.13
CA LEU A 114 -11.75 -5.75 -12.53
C LEU A 114 -11.34 -4.55 -13.38
N HIS A 115 -12.01 -3.40 -13.23
CA HIS A 115 -11.63 -2.15 -13.90
C HIS A 115 -10.24 -1.69 -13.48
N HIS A 116 -9.93 -1.68 -12.17
CA HIS A 116 -8.61 -1.31 -11.66
C HIS A 116 -7.50 -2.25 -12.15
N ARG A 117 -7.76 -3.56 -12.20
CA ARG A 117 -6.80 -4.53 -12.75
C ARG A 117 -6.54 -4.31 -14.24
N ALA A 118 -7.58 -3.97 -15.01
CA ALA A 118 -7.43 -3.65 -16.43
C ALA A 118 -6.59 -2.38 -16.64
N GLU A 119 -6.82 -1.34 -15.83
CA GLU A 119 -6.02 -0.11 -15.89
C GLU A 119 -4.57 -0.35 -15.44
N LEU A 120 -4.34 -1.10 -14.37
CA LEU A 120 -2.98 -1.46 -13.93
C LEU A 120 -2.22 -2.29 -14.97
N ARG A 121 -2.90 -3.07 -15.80
CA ARG A 121 -2.27 -3.79 -16.92
C ARG A 121 -1.74 -2.81 -17.96
N LYS A 122 -2.43 -1.69 -18.20
CA LYS A 122 -2.03 -0.65 -19.17
C LYS A 122 -1.01 0.32 -18.58
N ALA A 123 -1.30 0.89 -17.42
CA ALA A 123 -0.52 1.96 -16.80
C ALA A 123 0.59 1.45 -15.87
N GLY A 124 0.48 0.21 -15.40
CA GLY A 124 1.40 -0.40 -14.43
C GLY A 124 2.86 -0.41 -14.89
N PRO A 125 3.21 -0.78 -16.14
CA PRO A 125 4.59 -0.73 -16.61
C PRO A 125 5.25 0.64 -16.47
N ALA A 126 4.51 1.72 -16.78
CA ALA A 126 5.01 3.08 -16.66
C ALA A 126 5.19 3.49 -15.18
N LEU A 127 4.22 3.17 -14.31
CA LEU A 127 4.31 3.39 -12.87
C LEU A 127 5.49 2.63 -12.26
N PHE A 128 5.67 1.36 -12.63
CA PHE A 128 6.78 0.54 -12.16
C PHE A 128 8.13 1.09 -12.62
N GLY A 129 8.24 1.50 -13.89
CA GLY A 129 9.44 2.16 -14.43
C GLY A 129 9.79 3.46 -13.70
N ALA A 130 8.78 4.28 -13.35
CA ALA A 130 8.98 5.49 -12.57
C ALA A 130 9.50 5.17 -11.16
N LEU A 131 8.92 4.18 -10.47
CA LEU A 131 9.39 3.71 -9.18
C LEU A 131 10.84 3.20 -9.25
N GLN A 132 11.18 2.41 -10.28
CA GLN A 132 12.54 1.91 -10.46
C GLN A 132 13.55 3.03 -10.67
N ARG A 133 13.20 4.14 -11.36
CA ARG A 133 14.08 5.32 -11.52
C ARG A 133 14.42 5.94 -10.17
N VAL A 134 13.42 6.16 -9.32
CA VAL A 134 13.61 6.68 -7.95
C VAL A 134 14.51 5.73 -7.14
N MET A 135 14.22 4.42 -7.15
CA MET A 135 14.99 3.44 -6.38
C MET A 135 16.45 3.34 -6.85
N ARG A 136 16.71 3.46 -8.16
CA ARG A 136 18.08 3.50 -8.69
C ARG A 136 18.83 4.75 -8.24
N SER A 137 18.18 5.91 -8.21
CA SER A 137 18.77 7.15 -7.71
C SER A 137 19.19 7.01 -6.24
N ILE A 138 18.34 6.43 -5.40
CA ILE A 138 18.64 6.17 -3.98
C ILE A 138 19.84 5.22 -3.85
N LYS A 139 19.84 4.06 -4.54
CA LYS A 139 20.91 3.06 -4.47
C LYS A 139 22.25 3.58 -4.95
N SER A 140 22.28 4.37 -6.02
CA SER A 140 23.52 4.94 -6.55
C SER A 140 24.19 5.95 -5.59
N ARG A 141 23.44 6.45 -4.62
CA ARG A 141 23.96 7.33 -3.56
C ARG A 141 24.54 6.54 -2.40
N VAL A 142 23.82 5.49 -1.94
CA VAL A 142 24.28 4.62 -0.85
C VAL A 142 25.55 3.88 -1.24
N GLY A 143 25.68 3.36 -2.47
CA GLY A 143 26.88 2.68 -2.95
C GLY A 143 28.11 3.59 -3.05
N ARG A 144 27.91 4.88 -3.34
CA ARG A 144 29.02 5.86 -3.37
C ARG A 144 29.48 6.33 -1.98
N GLU A 145 28.66 6.19 -0.95
CA GLU A 145 29.06 6.45 0.43
C GLU A 145 29.91 5.31 1.01
N ALA A 146 29.67 4.06 0.55
CA ALA A 146 30.47 2.91 0.95
C ALA A 146 31.88 2.87 0.33
N ASP A 147 32.12 3.62 -0.77
CA ASP A 147 33.39 3.69 -1.49
C ASP A 147 34.25 4.94 -1.11
N LEU A 148 33.83 5.74 -0.15
CA LEU A 148 34.66 6.86 0.30
C LEU A 148 35.73 6.34 1.28
N PRO A 149 37.04 6.66 1.06
CA PRO A 149 38.07 6.36 2.02
C PRO A 149 37.75 7.05 3.35
N ASP A 150 38.14 6.41 4.45
CA ASP A 150 38.03 7.01 5.76
C ASP A 150 38.87 8.33 5.83
N ARG A 151 38.73 9.08 6.94
CA ARG A 151 39.46 10.36 7.12
C ARG A 151 40.97 10.21 7.11
N ASN A 152 41.50 8.97 7.09
CA ASN A 152 42.91 8.64 7.02
C ASN A 152 43.36 8.09 5.64
N GLY A 153 42.45 8.01 4.65
CA GLY A 153 42.78 7.54 3.30
C GLY A 153 42.84 6.02 3.13
N GLU A 154 42.40 5.23 4.11
CA GLU A 154 42.35 3.78 4.00
C GLU A 154 40.97 3.27 3.53
N TYR A 155 40.98 2.37 2.54
CA TYR A 155 39.76 1.68 2.06
C TYR A 155 39.34 0.60 3.06
N VAL A 156 38.25 0.82 3.79
CA VAL A 156 37.68 -0.21 4.64
C VAL A 156 36.93 -1.23 3.76
N ARG A 157 37.56 -2.38 3.51
CA ARG A 157 36.88 -3.54 2.91
C ARG A 157 35.91 -4.10 3.96
N HIS A 158 34.60 -3.91 3.76
CA HIS A 158 33.61 -4.68 4.50
C HIS A 158 33.65 -6.13 4.04
N VAL A 159 34.33 -6.96 4.83
CA VAL A 159 34.24 -8.43 4.73
C VAL A 159 32.81 -8.80 5.14
N GLY A 160 32.05 -9.35 4.19
CA GLY A 160 30.71 -9.90 4.46
C GLY A 160 30.78 -11.03 5.51
N PRO A 161 29.68 -11.34 6.19
CA PRO A 161 29.68 -12.33 7.26
C PRO A 161 30.11 -13.70 6.72
N GLU A 162 31.19 -14.25 7.28
CA GLU A 162 31.67 -15.60 7.03
C GLU A 162 30.53 -16.61 7.28
N ARG A 163 30.25 -17.42 6.28
CA ARG A 163 29.39 -18.61 6.44
C ARG A 163 30.09 -19.54 7.41
N ARG A 164 29.58 -19.65 8.63
CA ARG A 164 30.02 -20.70 9.58
C ARG A 164 29.73 -22.06 8.97
N GLN A 165 30.79 -22.75 8.59
CA GLN A 165 30.75 -24.17 8.26
C GLN A 165 30.43 -24.96 9.55
N THR A 166 29.33 -25.68 9.55
CA THR A 166 28.98 -26.64 10.58
C THR A 166 29.89 -27.87 10.41
N PRO A 167 30.56 -28.37 11.46
CA PRO A 167 31.32 -29.60 11.35
C PRO A 167 30.39 -30.80 11.22
N SER A 168 30.64 -31.59 10.18
CA SER A 168 30.08 -32.94 9.98
C SER A 168 30.45 -33.82 11.16
N ARG A 169 29.47 -34.35 11.88
CA ARG A 169 29.68 -35.49 12.78
C ARG A 169 29.61 -36.77 11.96
N ALA A 170 30.76 -37.42 11.80
CA ALA A 170 30.84 -38.83 11.52
C ALA A 170 30.68 -39.62 12.85
N ASN A 171 29.74 -40.50 12.87
CA ASN A 171 29.76 -41.89 13.37
C ASN A 171 28.33 -42.42 13.48
#